data_18d169f85d1aa0d0b8941c073afce53f
#
_entry.id   18d169f85d1aa0d0b8941c073afce53f
#
_cell.length_a   1.000
_cell.length_b   1.000
_cell.length_c   1.000
_cell.angle_alpha   90.00
_cell.angle_beta   90.00
_cell.angle_gamma   90.00
#
_symmetry.space_group_name_H-M   'P 1'
#
loop_
_entity.id
_entity.type
_entity.pdbx_description
1 polymer ?
#
loop_
_entity_poly.entity_id
_entity_poly.type
_entity_poly.pdbx_seq_one_letter_code
_entity_poly.pdbx_strand_id
1 'polypeptide(L)'
;MLGWDKEQPLPKALDNQPIAGWDVAYIKDSILDRVFVEHQKPARHELLPSITIHARNDWSEAHVDDDIDTVKAQLLEAAQQLLHWNQSNAPSQIDCHRWRYAATLVDAHDKDNYKVLGALIDRQHRWIVSGDWCAQGNIESCYQMAQEAVAAIVSY
;
A
#
# COMPACT_ATOMS: atom_id res chain seq x y z
N MET A 1 5.27 -3.39 -8.06
CA MET A 1 5.76 -2.10 -8.57
C MET A 1 6.18 -2.27 -10.02
N LEU A 2 5.87 -1.29 -10.85
CA LEU A 2 6.26 -1.26 -12.27
C LEU A 2 7.14 -0.03 -12.51
N GLY A 3 8.22 -0.19 -13.28
CA GLY A 3 9.16 0.88 -13.62
C GLY A 3 9.45 0.93 -15.11
N TRP A 4 9.75 2.12 -15.61
CA TRP A 4 10.13 2.39 -17.00
C TRP A 4 11.49 3.06 -17.07
N ASP A 5 12.26 2.78 -18.09
CA ASP A 5 13.52 3.47 -18.34
C ASP A 5 13.26 4.92 -18.74
N LYS A 6 14.22 5.80 -18.47
CA LYS A 6 14.07 7.25 -18.63
C LYS A 6 13.66 7.69 -20.03
N GLU A 7 14.14 6.99 -21.05
CA GLU A 7 13.89 7.32 -22.45
C GLU A 7 12.74 6.51 -23.07
N GLN A 8 12.13 5.63 -22.28
CA GLN A 8 11.05 4.78 -22.75
C GLN A 8 9.73 5.56 -22.72
N PRO A 9 8.89 5.49 -23.78
CA PRO A 9 7.59 6.13 -23.76
C PRO A 9 6.70 5.50 -22.68
N LEU A 10 5.99 6.34 -21.94
CA LEU A 10 5.03 5.89 -20.93
C LEU A 10 3.69 5.49 -21.58
N PRO A 11 2.90 4.61 -20.95
CA PRO A 11 1.50 4.43 -21.29
C PRO A 11 0.75 5.77 -21.20
N LYS A 12 -0.20 6.01 -22.10
CA LYS A 12 -0.95 7.28 -22.16
C LYS A 12 -1.58 7.67 -20.83
N ALA A 13 -2.04 6.70 -20.06
CA ALA A 13 -2.62 6.93 -18.73
C ALA A 13 -1.63 7.57 -17.72
N LEU A 14 -0.31 7.41 -17.96
CA LEU A 14 0.76 7.95 -17.11
C LEU A 14 1.46 9.16 -17.76
N ASP A 15 1.32 9.33 -19.07
CA ASP A 15 2.02 10.36 -19.87
C ASP A 15 1.28 11.70 -19.94
N ASN A 16 -0.01 11.73 -19.60
CA ASN A 16 -0.85 12.93 -19.65
C ASN A 16 -0.52 13.91 -18.50
N GLN A 17 0.73 14.38 -18.46
CA GLN A 17 1.20 15.44 -17.59
C GLN A 17 1.30 16.76 -18.37
N PRO A 18 0.99 17.91 -17.81
CA PRO A 18 0.90 18.29 -16.40
C PRO A 18 -0.50 18.73 -15.92
N ILE A 19 -1.55 18.61 -16.74
CA ILE A 19 -2.83 19.33 -16.46
C ILE A 19 -3.87 18.46 -15.74
N ALA A 20 -3.76 17.14 -15.82
CA ALA A 20 -4.65 16.19 -15.16
C ALA A 20 -3.87 15.10 -14.41
N GLY A 21 -2.71 15.44 -13.89
CA GLY A 21 -1.89 14.52 -13.11
C GLY A 21 -2.66 14.03 -11.88
N TRP A 22 -2.74 12.72 -11.75
CA TRP A 22 -3.25 12.07 -10.55
C TRP A 22 -2.10 11.37 -9.85
N ASP A 23 -2.05 11.48 -8.53
CA ASP A 23 -1.06 10.80 -7.71
C ASP A 23 -1.53 9.41 -7.29
N VAL A 24 -2.84 9.24 -7.15
CA VAL A 24 -3.49 7.99 -6.74
C VAL A 24 -4.79 7.81 -7.53
N ALA A 25 -4.97 6.60 -8.06
CA ALA A 25 -6.24 6.20 -8.67
C ALA A 25 -6.84 4.99 -7.92
N TYR A 26 -8.13 5.07 -7.61
CA TYR A 26 -8.91 3.94 -7.10
C TYR A 26 -9.58 3.21 -8.26
N ILE A 27 -9.41 1.89 -8.28
CA ILE A 27 -9.87 1.07 -9.40
C ILE A 27 -11.16 0.35 -9.01
N LYS A 28 -12.16 0.43 -9.88
CA LYS A 28 -13.41 -0.31 -9.77
C LYS A 28 -13.39 -1.51 -10.67
N ASP A 29 -14.11 -2.55 -10.29
CA ASP A 29 -14.38 -3.75 -11.13
C ASP A 29 -13.10 -4.44 -11.64
N SER A 30 -12.06 -4.52 -10.79
CA SER A 30 -10.78 -5.16 -11.09
C SER A 30 -10.26 -5.89 -9.85
N ILE A 31 -9.29 -6.79 -10.04
CA ILE A 31 -8.49 -7.36 -8.94
C ILE A 31 -7.52 -6.33 -8.35
N LEU A 32 -7.32 -5.20 -9.03
CA LEU A 32 -6.53 -4.07 -8.54
C LEU A 32 -7.42 -3.14 -7.70
N ASP A 33 -6.87 -2.60 -6.61
CA ASP A 33 -7.54 -1.62 -5.74
C ASP A 33 -7.07 -0.20 -6.04
N ARG A 34 -5.75 0.01 -6.04
CA ARG A 34 -5.14 1.34 -6.16
C ARG A 34 -3.88 1.32 -6.99
N VAL A 35 -3.66 2.42 -7.68
CA VAL A 35 -2.41 2.72 -8.38
C VAL A 35 -1.86 4.03 -7.84
N PHE A 36 -0.58 4.04 -7.46
CA PHE A 36 0.15 5.22 -6.99
C PHE A 36 1.22 5.58 -8.00
N VAL A 37 1.30 6.85 -8.38
CA VAL A 37 2.38 7.37 -9.24
C VAL A 37 3.56 7.79 -8.37
N GLU A 38 4.63 6.99 -8.38
CA GLU A 38 5.72 7.15 -7.41
C GLU A 38 6.66 8.31 -7.75
N HIS A 39 6.98 8.51 -9.02
CA HIS A 39 7.92 9.54 -9.47
C HIS A 39 7.39 10.97 -9.37
N GLN A 40 6.08 11.15 -9.17
CA GLN A 40 5.46 12.46 -9.00
C GLN A 40 5.40 12.93 -7.55
N LYS A 41 5.71 12.05 -6.60
CA LYS A 41 5.73 12.41 -5.18
C LYS A 41 6.79 13.49 -4.90
N PRO A 42 6.58 14.36 -3.91
CA PRO A 42 7.56 15.40 -3.54
C PRO A 42 8.97 14.84 -3.34
N ALA A 43 9.97 15.57 -3.79
CA ALA A 43 11.39 15.22 -3.71
C ALA A 43 11.81 13.95 -4.49
N ARG A 44 11.00 13.49 -5.48
CA ARG A 44 11.30 12.31 -6.29
C ARG A 44 11.46 12.60 -7.79
N HIS A 45 11.70 13.83 -8.17
CA HIS A 45 11.77 14.28 -9.59
C HIS A 45 12.89 13.62 -10.40
N GLU A 46 13.93 13.11 -9.74
CA GLU A 46 15.07 12.45 -10.41
C GLU A 46 14.90 10.93 -10.53
N LEU A 47 13.84 10.37 -9.94
CA LEU A 47 13.57 8.94 -10.03
C LEU A 47 13.05 8.56 -11.41
N LEU A 48 13.32 7.32 -11.80
CA LEU A 48 12.72 6.74 -13.00
C LEU A 48 11.20 6.68 -12.86
N PRO A 49 10.47 6.84 -13.98
CA PRO A 49 9.03 6.68 -13.99
C PRO A 49 8.62 5.34 -13.38
N SER A 50 7.78 5.39 -12.37
CA SER A 50 7.36 4.17 -11.66
C SER A 50 5.99 4.34 -11.01
N ILE A 51 5.31 3.21 -10.85
CA ILE A 51 4.03 3.09 -10.15
C ILE A 51 4.06 1.94 -9.15
N THR A 52 3.30 2.10 -8.07
CA THR A 52 2.97 1.01 -7.16
C THR A 52 1.50 0.65 -7.35
N ILE A 53 1.19 -0.63 -7.45
CA ILE A 53 -0.17 -1.15 -7.61
C ILE A 53 -0.48 -2.02 -6.40
N HIS A 54 -1.62 -1.78 -5.77
CA HIS A 54 -2.16 -2.63 -4.73
C HIS A 54 -3.28 -3.50 -5.30
N ALA A 55 -3.24 -4.78 -5.00
CA ALA A 55 -4.36 -5.67 -5.23
C ALA A 55 -5.48 -5.44 -4.21
N ARG A 56 -6.69 -5.83 -4.53
CA ARG A 56 -7.83 -5.81 -3.59
C ARG A 56 -7.59 -6.78 -2.44
N ASN A 57 -8.04 -6.42 -1.26
CA ASN A 57 -7.85 -7.26 -0.06
C ASN A 57 -8.52 -8.61 -0.18
N ASP A 58 -9.77 -8.66 -0.67
CA ASP A 58 -10.53 -9.89 -0.87
C ASP A 58 -9.84 -10.84 -1.87
N TRP A 59 -9.33 -10.29 -2.97
CA TRP A 59 -8.56 -11.06 -3.95
C TRP A 59 -7.22 -11.53 -3.36
N SER A 60 -6.50 -10.66 -2.66
CA SER A 60 -5.20 -10.99 -2.03
C SER A 60 -5.33 -12.09 -0.98
N GLU A 61 -6.40 -12.07 -0.19
CA GLU A 61 -6.67 -13.09 0.82
C GLU A 61 -6.93 -14.45 0.17
N ALA A 62 -7.73 -14.47 -0.90
CA ALA A 62 -8.00 -15.71 -1.64
C ALA A 62 -6.77 -16.32 -2.32
N HIS A 63 -5.71 -15.51 -2.58
CA HIS A 63 -4.50 -15.93 -3.29
C HIS A 63 -3.24 -15.82 -2.40
N VAL A 64 -3.42 -15.77 -1.07
CA VAL A 64 -2.33 -15.53 -0.11
C VAL A 64 -1.26 -16.63 -0.11
N ASP A 65 -1.63 -17.86 -0.44
CA ASP A 65 -0.74 -19.02 -0.47
C ASP A 65 -0.35 -19.46 -1.90
N ASP A 66 -0.86 -18.79 -2.92
CA ASP A 66 -0.52 -19.08 -4.31
C ASP A 66 0.95 -18.75 -4.61
N ASP A 67 1.48 -19.37 -5.64
CA ASP A 67 2.82 -19.09 -6.14
C ASP A 67 2.96 -17.63 -6.54
N ILE A 68 4.08 -16.99 -6.15
CA ILE A 68 4.30 -15.55 -6.36
C ILE A 68 4.37 -15.17 -7.84
N ASP A 69 4.90 -16.05 -8.71
CA ASP A 69 4.98 -15.77 -10.14
C ASP A 69 3.61 -15.86 -10.80
N THR A 70 2.74 -16.76 -10.32
CA THR A 70 1.34 -16.84 -10.75
C THR A 70 0.58 -15.58 -10.35
N VAL A 71 0.69 -15.15 -9.11
CA VAL A 71 0.08 -13.89 -8.60
C VAL A 71 0.58 -12.69 -9.40
N LYS A 72 1.89 -12.61 -9.62
CA LYS A 72 2.53 -11.56 -10.41
C LYS A 72 1.99 -11.49 -11.83
N ALA A 73 1.84 -12.65 -12.50
CA ALA A 73 1.32 -12.71 -13.86
C ALA A 73 -0.13 -12.18 -13.94
N GLN A 74 -1.01 -12.57 -13.02
CA GLN A 74 -2.39 -12.09 -12.98
C GLN A 74 -2.48 -10.58 -12.71
N LEU A 75 -1.70 -10.07 -11.76
CA LEU A 75 -1.64 -8.64 -11.45
C LEU A 75 -1.09 -7.82 -12.62
N LEU A 76 -0.08 -8.37 -13.32
CA LEU A 76 0.51 -7.73 -14.49
C LEU A 76 -0.48 -7.65 -15.66
N GLU A 77 -1.23 -8.72 -15.91
CA GLU A 77 -2.28 -8.73 -16.92
C GLU A 77 -3.37 -7.68 -16.62
N ALA A 78 -3.86 -7.64 -15.39
CA ALA A 78 -4.85 -6.65 -14.98
C ALA A 78 -4.31 -5.21 -15.10
N ALA A 79 -3.04 -4.99 -14.75
CA ALA A 79 -2.38 -3.70 -14.89
C ALA A 79 -2.21 -3.30 -16.38
N GLN A 80 -1.89 -4.25 -17.25
CA GLN A 80 -1.82 -4.03 -18.70
C GLN A 80 -3.18 -3.62 -19.27
N GLN A 81 -4.23 -4.31 -18.87
CA GLN A 81 -5.61 -3.97 -19.29
C GLN A 81 -6.02 -2.57 -18.84
N LEU A 82 -5.60 -2.16 -17.63
CA LEU A 82 -5.91 -0.86 -17.07
C LEU A 82 -5.15 0.27 -17.77
N LEU A 83 -3.85 0.10 -18.00
CA LEU A 83 -2.94 1.16 -18.47
C LEU A 83 -2.75 1.13 -20.00
N HIS A 84 -3.24 0.07 -20.66
CA HIS A 84 -3.22 -0.10 -22.11
C HIS A 84 -1.80 0.03 -22.73
N TRP A 85 -0.78 -0.53 -22.07
CA TRP A 85 0.55 -0.56 -22.68
C TRP A 85 0.67 -1.66 -23.75
N ASN A 86 1.58 -1.44 -24.67
CA ASN A 86 1.99 -2.39 -25.70
C ASN A 86 3.49 -2.72 -25.56
N GLN A 87 4.02 -3.45 -26.52
CA GLN A 87 5.44 -3.85 -26.49
C GLN A 87 6.44 -2.67 -26.44
N SER A 88 6.09 -1.52 -27.02
CA SER A 88 7.00 -0.36 -27.07
C SER A 88 7.05 0.44 -25.76
N ASN A 89 6.02 0.34 -24.94
CA ASN A 89 5.89 1.08 -23.66
C ASN A 89 5.49 0.18 -22.48
N ALA A 90 5.84 -1.11 -22.56
CA ALA A 90 5.72 -2.03 -21.45
C ALA A 90 6.76 -1.68 -20.35
N PRO A 91 6.47 -1.95 -19.07
CA PRO A 91 7.44 -1.69 -18.01
C PRO A 91 8.71 -2.52 -18.18
N SER A 92 9.87 -1.91 -17.96
CA SER A 92 11.18 -2.57 -18.02
C SER A 92 11.55 -3.26 -16.69
N GLN A 93 10.93 -2.82 -15.59
CA GLN A 93 11.11 -3.41 -14.26
C GLN A 93 9.77 -3.79 -13.66
N ILE A 94 9.71 -5.01 -13.11
CA ILE A 94 8.49 -5.57 -12.52
C ILE A 94 8.86 -6.28 -11.23
N ASP A 95 8.43 -5.70 -10.10
CA ASP A 95 8.59 -6.29 -8.77
C ASP A 95 7.21 -6.62 -8.18
N CYS A 96 7.11 -7.82 -7.58
CA CYS A 96 5.93 -8.25 -6.85
C CYS A 96 6.31 -8.63 -5.43
N HIS A 97 5.59 -8.09 -4.46
CA HIS A 97 5.80 -8.38 -3.05
C HIS A 97 4.48 -8.70 -2.35
N ARG A 98 4.52 -9.65 -1.43
CA ARG A 98 3.37 -10.06 -0.63
C ARG A 98 3.54 -9.61 0.82
N TRP A 99 2.60 -8.78 1.27
CA TRP A 99 2.50 -8.35 2.66
C TRP A 99 1.34 -9.10 3.33
N ARG A 100 1.66 -10.13 4.12
CA ARG A 100 0.62 -10.94 4.80
C ARG A 100 -0.15 -10.15 5.87
N TYR A 101 0.48 -9.20 6.49
CA TYR A 101 -0.07 -8.42 7.60
C TYR A 101 -0.06 -6.92 7.27
N ALA A 102 -0.61 -6.58 6.11
CA ALA A 102 -0.56 -5.21 5.59
C ALA A 102 -1.62 -4.27 6.19
N ALA A 103 -2.67 -4.81 6.77
CA ALA A 103 -3.75 -4.02 7.34
C ALA A 103 -4.32 -4.67 8.59
N THR A 104 -4.69 -3.85 9.56
CA THR A 104 -5.52 -4.28 10.69
C THR A 104 -6.95 -4.45 10.21
N LEU A 105 -7.51 -5.65 10.36
CA LEU A 105 -8.91 -5.88 10.07
C LEU A 105 -9.76 -5.26 11.18
N VAL A 106 -10.47 -4.21 10.83
CA VAL A 106 -11.55 -3.66 11.67
C VAL A 106 -12.83 -4.35 11.24
N ASP A 107 -13.48 -5.08 12.12
CA ASP A 107 -14.75 -5.71 11.82
C ASP A 107 -15.77 -4.64 11.40
N ALA A 108 -16.28 -4.76 10.16
CA ALA A 108 -17.21 -3.79 9.61
C ALA A 108 -18.54 -3.71 10.38
N HIS A 109 -18.87 -4.76 11.17
CA HIS A 109 -20.05 -4.81 12.03
C HIS A 109 -19.85 -4.11 13.37
N ASP A 110 -18.62 -3.77 13.75
CA ASP A 110 -18.29 -3.20 15.06
C ASP A 110 -17.81 -1.74 14.97
N LYS A 111 -18.27 -1.02 13.93
CA LYS A 111 -17.89 0.39 13.70
C LYS A 111 -18.23 1.30 14.89
N ASP A 112 -19.27 0.98 15.62
CA ASP A 112 -19.71 1.75 16.78
C ASP A 112 -19.05 1.31 18.11
N ASN A 113 -18.42 0.13 18.14
CA ASN A 113 -17.75 -0.45 19.31
C ASN A 113 -16.24 -0.66 19.08
N TYR A 114 -15.64 0.01 18.10
CA TYR A 114 -14.22 -0.10 17.89
C TYR A 114 -13.46 0.33 19.15
N LYS A 115 -13.14 -0.66 19.96
CA LYS A 115 -12.38 -0.46 21.18
C LYS A 115 -10.91 -0.29 20.77
N VAL A 116 -10.44 0.94 20.75
CA VAL A 116 -8.99 1.21 20.67
C VAL A 116 -8.36 0.45 21.83
N LEU A 117 -7.52 -0.53 21.52
CA LEU A 117 -6.85 -1.35 22.54
C LEU A 117 -5.89 -0.51 23.38
N GLY A 118 -5.37 0.56 22.80
CA GLY A 118 -4.30 1.35 23.40
C GLY A 118 -2.96 0.59 23.43
N ALA A 119 -1.92 1.21 23.94
CA ALA A 119 -0.67 0.53 24.21
C ALA A 119 -0.86 -0.50 25.32
N LEU A 120 -0.32 -1.71 25.13
CA LEU A 120 -0.35 -2.77 26.15
C LEU A 120 0.78 -2.52 27.16
N ILE A 121 0.43 -2.28 28.42
CA ILE A 121 1.37 -1.88 29.46
C ILE A 121 1.35 -2.89 30.58
N ASP A 122 2.44 -3.61 30.81
CA ASP A 122 2.68 -4.47 31.96
C ASP A 122 3.66 -3.79 32.92
N ARG A 123 3.12 -3.17 33.97
CA ARG A 123 3.91 -2.43 34.95
C ARG A 123 4.76 -3.33 35.83
N GLN A 124 4.34 -4.56 36.06
CA GLN A 124 5.05 -5.52 36.89
C GLN A 124 6.35 -5.97 36.22
N HIS A 125 6.29 -6.30 34.94
CA HIS A 125 7.46 -6.76 34.19
C HIS A 125 8.15 -5.65 33.40
N ARG A 126 7.65 -4.42 33.44
CA ARG A 126 8.15 -3.24 32.72
C ARG A 126 8.16 -3.45 31.20
N TRP A 127 7.10 -4.01 30.67
CA TRP A 127 6.90 -4.19 29.24
C TRP A 127 5.88 -3.19 28.71
N ILE A 128 6.18 -2.68 27.53
CA ILE A 128 5.26 -1.88 26.74
C ILE A 128 5.28 -2.41 25.33
N VAL A 129 4.11 -2.74 24.79
CA VAL A 129 3.94 -3.17 23.39
C VAL A 129 2.98 -2.22 22.73
N SER A 130 3.38 -1.64 21.61
CA SER A 130 2.62 -0.64 20.89
C SER A 130 2.84 -0.79 19.38
N GLY A 131 1.83 -0.42 18.60
CA GLY A 131 1.86 -0.46 17.16
C GLY A 131 0.54 0.05 16.56
N ASP A 132 0.48 0.14 15.24
CA ASP A 132 -0.72 0.56 14.51
C ASP A 132 -1.92 -0.36 14.77
N TRP A 133 -1.68 -1.64 14.99
CA TRP A 133 -2.68 -2.65 15.34
C TRP A 133 -3.36 -2.43 16.70
N CYS A 134 -2.78 -1.60 17.58
CA CYS A 134 -3.40 -1.20 18.84
C CYS A 134 -4.54 -0.19 18.63
N ALA A 135 -4.68 0.34 17.43
CA ALA A 135 -5.70 1.30 17.05
C ALA A 135 -6.19 1.05 15.61
N GLN A 136 -6.36 2.08 14.79
CA GLN A 136 -7.01 1.97 13.47
C GLN A 136 -6.09 1.47 12.34
N GLY A 137 -4.85 1.09 12.62
CA GLY A 137 -3.94 0.57 11.60
C GLY A 137 -3.44 1.62 10.60
N ASN A 138 -3.24 2.88 11.02
CA ASN A 138 -2.73 3.96 10.20
C ASN A 138 -1.61 4.74 10.91
N ILE A 139 -0.93 5.64 10.19
CA ILE A 139 0.21 6.41 10.70
C ILE A 139 -0.18 7.26 11.91
N GLU A 140 -1.37 7.88 11.89
CA GLU A 140 -1.88 8.67 13.02
C GLU A 140 -2.04 7.81 14.27
N SER A 141 -2.58 6.62 14.12
CA SER A 141 -2.70 5.64 15.21
C SER A 141 -1.33 5.24 15.76
N CYS A 142 -0.33 5.01 14.90
CA CYS A 142 1.04 4.74 15.33
C CYS A 142 1.61 5.87 16.20
N TYR A 143 1.40 7.11 15.77
CA TYR A 143 1.87 8.29 16.52
C TYR A 143 1.20 8.41 17.89
N GLN A 144 -0.13 8.27 17.95
CA GLN A 144 -0.88 8.31 19.20
C GLN A 144 -0.44 7.20 20.16
N MET A 145 -0.28 5.98 19.67
CA MET A 145 0.16 4.84 20.46
C MET A 145 1.60 5.00 20.96
N ALA A 146 2.47 5.61 20.17
CA ALA A 146 3.83 5.94 20.59
C ALA A 146 3.85 6.98 21.71
N GLN A 147 2.99 8.00 21.64
CA GLN A 147 2.86 8.99 22.73
C GLN A 147 2.37 8.34 24.02
N GLU A 148 1.37 7.44 23.93
CA GLU A 148 0.87 6.70 25.11
C GLU A 148 1.97 5.82 25.73
N ALA A 149 2.74 5.11 24.90
CA ALA A 149 3.86 4.30 25.37
C ALA A 149 4.93 5.13 26.08
N VAL A 150 5.31 6.29 25.52
CA VAL A 150 6.27 7.21 26.13
C VAL A 150 5.75 7.76 27.46
N ALA A 151 4.49 8.17 27.53
CA ALA A 151 3.87 8.64 28.76
C ALA A 151 3.91 7.58 29.86
N ALA A 152 3.66 6.32 29.51
CA ALA A 152 3.77 5.21 30.43
C ALA A 152 5.20 4.99 30.94
N ILE A 153 6.23 5.09 30.07
CA ILE A 153 7.65 4.95 30.47
C ILE A 153 8.05 6.05 31.47
N VAL A 154 7.65 7.28 31.21
CA VAL A 154 8.02 8.44 32.04
C VAL A 154 7.31 8.39 33.41
N SER A 155 6.22 7.65 33.53
CA SER A 155 5.46 7.47 34.79
C SER A 155 5.98 6.36 35.71
N TYR A 156 7.07 5.68 35.36
CA TYR A 156 7.79 4.73 36.21
C TYR A 156 8.81 5.45 37.11
#